data_eec094698222f37431fe8698e7dcaccc
#
_entry.id   eec094698222f37431fe8698e7dcaccc
#
_cell.length_a   1.000
_cell.length_b   1.000
_cell.length_c   1.000
_cell.angle_alpha   90.00
_cell.angle_beta   90.00
_cell.angle_gamma   90.00
#
_symmetry.space_group_name_H-M   'P 1'
#
loop_
_entity.id
_entity.type
_entity.pdbx_description
1 polymer ?
#
loop_
_entity_poly.entity_id
_entity_poly.type
_entity_poly.pdbx_seq_one_letter_code
_entity_poly.pdbx_strand_id
1 'polypeptide(L)'
;MQTRGARAALLAPIFLSPALRAEGMTVTQSQPVSELWLNPGLYSLHFQRDKGLNDNNGGIGFEYRYSTVNSVTAGVIDNSDRKTSRYAGWYWQPLAVGPVRFGGVAGAMDGYPKFRDGGWFPVVLPAASVEYKRVGLNVVVIPSYKDRLYGAISFQLKLKVF
;
A
#
# COMPACT_ATOMS: atom_id res chain seq x y z
N MET A 1 -11.21 57.56 30.56
CA MET A 1 -10.62 56.26 30.89
C MET A 1 -11.51 55.22 30.26
N GLN A 2 -11.18 54.81 29.02
CA GLN A 2 -12.00 53.89 28.23
C GLN A 2 -11.34 52.51 28.27
N THR A 3 -12.04 51.53 28.81
CA THR A 3 -11.66 50.12 28.82
C THR A 3 -12.02 49.46 27.50
N ARG A 4 -11.01 49.04 26.73
CA ARG A 4 -11.18 48.26 25.52
C ARG A 4 -11.48 46.80 25.89
N GLY A 5 -12.69 46.35 25.59
CA GLY A 5 -13.08 44.96 25.69
C GLY A 5 -12.42 44.09 24.59
N ALA A 6 -11.67 43.08 25.00
CA ALA A 6 -11.11 42.08 24.12
C ALA A 6 -12.23 41.17 23.60
N ARG A 7 -12.42 41.13 22.27
CA ARG A 7 -13.30 40.16 21.60
C ARG A 7 -12.56 38.84 21.45
N ALA A 8 -12.97 37.84 22.20
CA ALA A 8 -12.55 36.46 21.95
C ALA A 8 -13.17 35.95 20.66
N ALA A 9 -12.33 35.60 19.69
CA ALA A 9 -12.77 34.93 18.47
C ALA A 9 -13.02 33.45 18.81
N LEU A 10 -14.27 33.02 18.79
CA LEU A 10 -14.64 31.60 18.83
C LEU A 10 -14.24 30.98 17.50
N LEU A 11 -13.24 30.09 17.53
CA LEU A 11 -12.95 29.16 16.45
C LEU A 11 -14.04 28.08 16.43
N ALA A 12 -14.96 28.19 15.50
CA ALA A 12 -15.94 27.13 15.23
C ALA A 12 -15.20 25.91 14.65
N PRO A 13 -15.45 24.68 15.13
CA PRO A 13 -14.89 23.48 14.50
C PRO A 13 -15.49 23.33 13.11
N ILE A 14 -14.64 23.24 12.09
CA ILE A 14 -15.03 22.90 10.73
C ILE A 14 -15.44 21.42 10.75
N PHE A 15 -16.73 21.16 10.87
CA PHE A 15 -17.28 19.85 10.58
C PHE A 15 -17.14 19.60 9.08
N LEU A 16 -16.18 18.79 8.68
CA LEU A 16 -16.14 18.24 7.33
C LEU A 16 -17.42 17.43 7.11
N SER A 17 -18.31 17.95 6.29
CA SER A 17 -19.53 17.27 5.89
C SER A 17 -19.24 15.93 5.24
N PRO A 18 -19.92 14.82 5.62
CA PRO A 18 -19.74 13.51 5.00
C PRO A 18 -20.52 13.41 3.69
N ALA A 19 -20.18 14.21 2.70
CA ALA A 19 -20.87 14.25 1.43
C ALA A 19 -19.94 13.99 0.25
N LEU A 20 -19.33 12.80 0.22
CA LEU A 20 -18.89 12.15 -1.01
C LEU A 20 -19.02 10.64 -0.81
N ARG A 21 -20.24 10.15 -0.72
CA ARG A 21 -20.56 8.77 -1.06
C ARG A 21 -20.61 8.70 -2.58
N ALA A 22 -19.48 8.34 -3.20
CA ALA A 22 -19.56 7.75 -4.52
C ALA A 22 -20.46 6.50 -4.39
N GLU A 23 -21.48 6.38 -5.21
CA GLU A 23 -22.40 5.24 -5.16
C GLU A 23 -21.56 3.94 -5.17
N GLY A 24 -21.71 3.12 -4.13
CA GLY A 24 -21.01 1.86 -3.96
C GLY A 24 -19.72 1.90 -3.14
N MET A 25 -19.15 3.05 -2.78
CA MET A 25 -17.97 3.13 -1.92
C MET A 25 -18.37 3.29 -0.45
N THR A 26 -17.77 2.46 0.41
CA THR A 26 -18.02 2.48 1.86
C THR A 26 -16.71 2.70 2.62
N VAL A 27 -16.81 3.31 3.79
CA VAL A 27 -15.69 3.39 4.75
C VAL A 27 -15.83 2.22 5.71
N THR A 28 -14.83 1.34 5.71
CA THR A 28 -14.77 0.17 6.59
C THR A 28 -14.31 0.62 7.98
N GLN A 29 -15.06 0.24 9.00
CA GLN A 29 -14.61 0.44 10.38
C GLN A 29 -13.52 -0.57 10.74
N SER A 30 -12.53 -0.12 11.51
CA SER A 30 -11.47 -0.99 12.01
C SER A 30 -12.03 -1.92 13.08
N GLN A 31 -12.01 -3.22 12.80
CA GLN A 31 -12.39 -4.29 13.73
C GLN A 31 -11.20 -5.25 13.85
N PRO A 32 -10.91 -5.79 15.05
CA PRO A 32 -9.84 -6.76 15.22
C PRO A 32 -10.07 -8.02 14.38
N VAL A 33 -9.00 -8.48 13.71
CA VAL A 33 -8.94 -9.80 13.06
C VAL A 33 -7.54 -10.37 13.31
N SER A 34 -7.35 -11.67 13.05
CA SER A 34 -6.04 -12.31 13.15
C SER A 34 -5.90 -13.26 11.97
N GLU A 35 -5.20 -12.83 10.93
CA GLU A 35 -5.04 -13.60 9.71
C GLU A 35 -3.59 -13.53 9.24
N LEU A 36 -2.99 -14.69 9.00
CA LEU A 36 -1.67 -14.79 8.37
C LEU A 36 -1.81 -15.25 6.93
N TRP A 37 -1.15 -14.51 6.03
CA TRP A 37 -1.11 -14.78 4.61
C TRP A 37 0.33 -14.97 4.16
N LEU A 38 0.58 -15.96 3.30
CA LEU A 38 1.86 -16.16 2.61
C LEU A 38 1.80 -15.59 1.20
N ASN A 39 2.88 -14.95 0.78
CA ASN A 39 3.03 -14.34 -0.53
C ASN A 39 4.19 -15.02 -1.28
N PRO A 40 3.96 -15.68 -2.44
CA PRO A 40 5.02 -16.36 -3.21
C PRO A 40 5.81 -15.42 -4.13
N GLY A 41 5.82 -14.12 -3.85
CA GLY A 41 6.37 -13.07 -4.71
C GLY A 41 5.29 -12.25 -5.37
N LEU A 42 5.65 -11.51 -6.42
CA LEU A 42 4.73 -10.66 -7.16
C LEU A 42 5.04 -10.68 -8.67
N TYR A 43 4.07 -10.25 -9.46
CA TYR A 43 4.20 -10.02 -10.89
C TYR A 43 3.99 -8.53 -11.17
N SER A 44 4.89 -7.91 -11.95
CA SER A 44 4.86 -6.48 -12.26
C SER A 44 4.63 -6.23 -13.75
N LEU A 45 3.63 -5.41 -14.06
CA LEU A 45 3.44 -4.86 -15.40
C LEU A 45 4.10 -3.48 -15.46
N HIS A 46 5.31 -3.41 -16.02
CA HIS A 46 6.02 -2.16 -16.17
C HIS A 46 5.43 -1.30 -17.30
N PHE A 47 5.41 0.02 -17.11
CA PHE A 47 4.95 0.96 -18.13
C PHE A 47 5.98 1.15 -19.25
N GLN A 48 7.28 1.00 -18.92
CA GLN A 48 8.40 1.07 -19.86
C GLN A 48 8.82 -0.32 -20.31
N ARG A 49 8.27 -0.80 -21.41
CA ARG A 49 8.51 -2.17 -21.91
C ARG A 49 9.84 -2.36 -22.62
N ASP A 50 10.48 -1.27 -23.04
CA ASP A 50 11.76 -1.23 -23.76
C ASP A 50 13.00 -1.38 -22.86
N LYS A 51 12.83 -1.43 -21.55
CA LYS A 51 13.95 -1.43 -20.58
C LYS A 51 14.43 -2.82 -20.17
N GLY A 52 13.81 -3.89 -20.64
CA GLY A 52 14.20 -5.26 -20.30
C GLY A 52 14.06 -5.61 -18.83
N LEU A 53 13.11 -4.97 -18.14
CA LEU A 53 12.85 -5.17 -16.72
C LEU A 53 12.31 -6.55 -16.42
N ASN A 54 12.56 -7.05 -15.22
CA ASN A 54 12.00 -8.31 -14.75
C ASN A 54 10.57 -8.09 -14.27
N ASP A 55 9.60 -8.69 -14.98
CA ASP A 55 8.19 -8.67 -14.59
C ASP A 55 7.84 -9.79 -13.59
N ASN A 56 8.61 -10.89 -13.58
CA ASN A 56 8.40 -12.01 -12.67
C ASN A 56 9.25 -11.86 -11.42
N ASN A 57 8.70 -11.19 -10.43
CA ASN A 57 9.37 -10.88 -9.17
C ASN A 57 9.11 -12.01 -8.15
N GLY A 58 9.65 -13.20 -8.44
CA GLY A 58 9.56 -14.36 -7.54
C GLY A 58 10.14 -14.05 -6.16
N GLY A 59 9.65 -14.74 -5.14
CA GLY A 59 10.13 -14.51 -3.78
C GLY A 59 9.26 -15.16 -2.73
N ILE A 60 9.44 -14.73 -1.50
CA ILE A 60 8.62 -15.18 -0.37
C ILE A 60 8.41 -14.03 0.60
N GLY A 61 7.18 -13.91 1.10
CA GLY A 61 6.83 -12.94 2.11
C GLY A 61 5.60 -13.39 2.90
N PHE A 62 5.24 -12.56 3.84
CA PHE A 62 4.03 -12.74 4.62
C PHE A 62 3.31 -11.40 4.84
N GLU A 63 2.02 -11.49 5.10
CA GLU A 63 1.18 -10.38 5.53
C GLU A 63 0.39 -10.84 6.75
N TYR A 64 0.51 -10.11 7.86
CA TYR A 64 -0.31 -10.32 9.04
C TYR A 64 -1.34 -9.22 9.14
N ARG A 65 -2.60 -9.60 8.97
CA ARG A 65 -3.75 -8.70 9.06
C ARG A 65 -4.31 -8.75 10.47
N TYR A 66 -4.18 -7.65 11.20
CA TYR A 66 -4.61 -7.52 12.59
C TYR A 66 -5.89 -6.71 12.76
N SER A 67 -6.38 -6.08 11.69
CA SER A 67 -7.71 -5.48 11.65
C SER A 67 -8.32 -5.54 10.26
N THR A 68 -9.59 -5.25 10.14
CA THR A 68 -10.31 -5.23 8.85
C THR A 68 -9.69 -4.24 7.84
N VAL A 69 -8.95 -3.24 8.31
CA VAL A 69 -8.37 -2.16 7.49
C VAL A 69 -6.85 -2.10 7.54
N ASN A 70 -6.19 -2.85 8.45
CA ASN A 70 -4.74 -2.78 8.63
C ASN A 70 -4.07 -4.14 8.57
N SER A 71 -2.91 -4.19 7.91
CA SER A 71 -1.98 -5.32 7.96
C SER A 71 -0.54 -4.86 7.91
N VAL A 72 0.38 -5.70 8.37
CA VAL A 72 1.83 -5.53 8.18
C VAL A 72 2.33 -6.61 7.25
N THR A 73 3.31 -6.29 6.43
CA THR A 73 3.90 -7.21 5.46
C THR A 73 5.41 -7.12 5.46
N ALA A 74 6.07 -8.23 5.19
CA ALA A 74 7.52 -8.26 4.95
C ALA A 74 7.88 -9.44 4.05
N GLY A 75 9.00 -9.33 3.34
CA GLY A 75 9.45 -10.41 2.47
C GLY A 75 10.72 -10.08 1.71
N VAL A 76 11.06 -11.01 0.83
CA VAL A 76 12.20 -10.95 -0.07
C VAL A 76 11.72 -11.32 -1.47
N ILE A 77 12.12 -10.54 -2.47
CA ILE A 77 11.75 -10.74 -3.88
C ILE A 77 12.95 -10.51 -4.80
N ASP A 78 12.89 -11.08 -5.99
CA ASP A 78 13.72 -10.65 -7.11
C ASP A 78 13.07 -9.43 -7.75
N ASN A 79 13.74 -8.29 -7.70
CA ASN A 79 13.19 -7.02 -8.17
C ASN A 79 13.26 -6.83 -9.69
N SER A 80 12.79 -5.70 -10.18
CA SER A 80 12.77 -5.36 -11.60
C SER A 80 14.16 -5.26 -12.24
N ASP A 81 15.21 -4.99 -11.45
CA ASP A 81 16.61 -4.95 -11.88
C ASP A 81 17.31 -6.32 -11.75
N ARG A 82 16.58 -7.40 -11.51
CA ARG A 82 17.08 -8.78 -11.26
C ARG A 82 18.05 -8.85 -10.07
N LYS A 83 17.78 -8.05 -9.05
CA LYS A 83 18.49 -8.06 -7.78
C LYS A 83 17.55 -8.46 -6.66
N THR A 84 18.10 -8.98 -5.59
CA THR A 84 17.30 -9.29 -4.40
C THR A 84 16.90 -8.01 -3.68
N SER A 85 15.62 -7.86 -3.39
CA SER A 85 15.05 -6.80 -2.56
C SER A 85 14.40 -7.37 -1.32
N ARG A 86 14.63 -6.74 -0.19
CA ARG A 86 13.86 -6.95 1.02
C ARG A 86 12.86 -5.82 1.18
N TYR A 87 11.70 -6.10 1.68
CA TYR A 87 10.68 -5.10 1.95
C TYR A 87 10.00 -5.35 3.28
N ALA A 88 9.53 -4.27 3.89
CA ALA A 88 8.62 -4.29 5.02
C ALA A 88 7.66 -3.11 4.92
N GLY A 89 6.40 -3.32 5.26
CA GLY A 89 5.39 -2.28 5.10
C GLY A 89 4.14 -2.50 5.94
N TRP A 90 3.32 -1.48 5.95
CA TRP A 90 2.03 -1.42 6.61
C TRP A 90 0.97 -0.98 5.61
N TYR A 91 -0.05 -1.81 5.42
CA TYR A 91 -1.24 -1.49 4.64
C TYR A 91 -2.27 -0.80 5.53
N TRP A 92 -2.85 0.28 5.01
CA TRP A 92 -4.04 0.91 5.54
C TRP A 92 -5.06 1.06 4.41
N GLN A 93 -6.16 0.30 4.49
CA GLN A 93 -7.15 0.17 3.43
C GLN A 93 -8.56 0.37 3.99
N PRO A 94 -8.95 1.61 4.34
CA PRO A 94 -10.24 1.90 4.99
C PRO A 94 -11.41 1.98 4.00
N LEU A 95 -11.18 2.06 2.70
CA LEU A 95 -12.25 2.18 1.70
C LEU A 95 -12.58 0.82 1.10
N ALA A 96 -13.85 0.56 0.78
CA ALA A 96 -14.29 -0.66 0.12
C ALA A 96 -15.32 -0.37 -0.98
N VAL A 97 -15.22 -1.13 -2.07
CA VAL A 97 -16.24 -1.23 -3.12
C VAL A 97 -16.48 -2.71 -3.35
N GLY A 98 -17.65 -3.20 -2.93
CA GLY A 98 -17.90 -4.64 -2.90
C GLY A 98 -16.83 -5.38 -2.08
N PRO A 99 -16.19 -6.44 -2.63
CA PRO A 99 -15.15 -7.20 -1.94
C PRO A 99 -13.75 -6.54 -2.00
N VAL A 100 -13.59 -5.47 -2.77
CA VAL A 100 -12.29 -4.83 -2.98
C VAL A 100 -12.06 -3.73 -1.95
N ARG A 101 -10.94 -3.80 -1.23
CA ARG A 101 -10.48 -2.77 -0.31
C ARG A 101 -9.46 -1.88 -0.99
N PHE A 102 -9.48 -0.58 -0.69
CA PHE A 102 -8.60 0.44 -1.25
C PHE A 102 -7.96 1.26 -0.15
N GLY A 103 -6.75 1.71 -0.41
CA GLY A 103 -5.97 2.57 0.46
C GLY A 103 -4.53 2.67 -0.01
N GLY A 104 -3.58 2.42 0.87
CA GLY A 104 -2.17 2.48 0.55
C GLY A 104 -1.33 1.53 1.38
N VAL A 105 -0.08 1.40 0.97
CA VAL A 105 0.98 0.76 1.73
C VAL A 105 2.11 1.76 1.95
N ALA A 106 2.54 1.89 3.20
CA ALA A 106 3.70 2.67 3.59
C ALA A 106 4.76 1.73 4.18
N GLY A 107 6.03 1.92 3.81
CA GLY A 107 7.09 1.04 4.27
C GLY A 107 8.45 1.42 3.75
N ALA A 108 9.32 0.43 3.66
CA ALA A 108 10.64 0.58 3.08
C ALA A 108 11.05 -0.68 2.31
N MET A 109 11.93 -0.51 1.34
CA MET A 109 12.54 -1.59 0.59
C MET A 109 13.98 -1.25 0.20
N ASP A 110 14.74 -2.26 -0.21
CA ASP A 110 16.13 -2.13 -0.66
C ASP A 110 16.38 -2.84 -2.01
N GLY A 111 17.64 -2.93 -2.41
CA GLY A 111 18.10 -3.76 -3.52
C GLY A 111 18.00 -3.13 -4.90
N TYR A 112 17.65 -1.84 -5.03
CA TYR A 112 17.65 -1.10 -6.31
C TYR A 112 18.96 -0.33 -6.49
N PRO A 113 19.89 -0.77 -7.36
CA PRO A 113 21.23 -0.17 -7.47
C PRO A 113 21.20 1.31 -7.85
N LYS A 114 20.26 1.72 -8.68
CA LYS A 114 20.08 3.12 -9.12
C LYS A 114 19.41 4.01 -8.07
N PHE A 115 18.94 3.41 -6.96
CA PHE A 115 18.27 4.12 -5.88
C PHE A 115 19.01 3.89 -4.57
N ARG A 116 19.70 4.92 -4.05
CA ARG A 116 20.52 4.89 -2.83
C ARG A 116 21.55 3.76 -2.81
N ASP A 117 22.15 3.46 -3.97
CA ASP A 117 23.17 2.39 -4.12
C ASP A 117 22.70 1.03 -3.59
N GLY A 118 21.42 0.71 -3.76
CA GLY A 118 20.81 -0.53 -3.26
C GLY A 118 20.42 -0.51 -1.78
N GLY A 119 20.65 0.59 -1.08
CA GLY A 119 20.27 0.74 0.34
C GLY A 119 18.77 0.94 0.53
N TRP A 120 18.32 0.87 1.79
CA TRP A 120 16.93 1.05 2.18
C TRP A 120 16.39 2.43 1.83
N PHE A 121 15.18 2.48 1.28
CA PHE A 121 14.45 3.71 1.00
C PHE A 121 12.97 3.57 1.36
N PRO A 122 12.33 4.68 1.79
CA PRO A 122 10.90 4.68 2.10
C PRO A 122 10.06 4.62 0.84
N VAL A 123 8.89 3.98 0.93
CA VAL A 123 7.87 3.92 -0.11
C VAL A 123 6.50 4.21 0.48
N VAL A 124 5.67 4.93 -0.27
CA VAL A 124 4.24 5.10 0.00
C VAL A 124 3.52 4.96 -1.33
N LEU A 125 2.69 3.93 -1.46
CA LEU A 125 2.09 3.51 -2.72
C LEU A 125 0.59 3.30 -2.57
N PRO A 126 -0.23 3.68 -3.56
CA PRO A 126 -1.63 3.27 -3.63
C PRO A 126 -1.74 1.74 -3.71
N ALA A 127 -2.70 1.19 -2.98
CA ALA A 127 -2.90 -0.25 -2.93
C ALA A 127 -4.40 -0.61 -2.91
N ALA A 128 -4.71 -1.72 -3.56
CA ALA A 128 -6.00 -2.38 -3.46
C ALA A 128 -5.81 -3.85 -3.11
N SER A 129 -6.80 -4.43 -2.43
CA SER A 129 -6.78 -5.86 -2.08
C SER A 129 -8.15 -6.47 -2.26
N VAL A 130 -8.18 -7.69 -2.77
CA VAL A 130 -9.38 -8.53 -2.83
C VAL A 130 -9.06 -9.91 -2.27
N GLU A 131 -9.98 -10.45 -1.49
CA GLU A 131 -9.80 -11.75 -0.84
C GLU A 131 -11.08 -12.58 -0.99
N TYR A 132 -10.88 -13.84 -1.31
CA TYR A 132 -11.95 -14.82 -1.34
C TYR A 132 -11.49 -16.13 -0.68
N LYS A 133 -12.12 -16.49 0.42
CA LYS A 133 -11.75 -17.67 1.23
C LYS A 133 -10.27 -17.62 1.64
N ARG A 134 -9.45 -18.50 1.07
CA ARG A 134 -8.02 -18.64 1.37
C ARG A 134 -7.11 -18.03 0.31
N VAL A 135 -7.64 -17.40 -0.71
CA VAL A 135 -6.87 -16.78 -1.78
C VAL A 135 -7.12 -15.27 -1.77
N GLY A 136 -6.07 -14.50 -1.94
CA GLY A 136 -6.16 -13.04 -2.04
C GLY A 136 -5.17 -12.50 -3.07
N LEU A 137 -5.43 -11.27 -3.47
CA LEU A 137 -4.59 -10.52 -4.40
C LEU A 137 -4.42 -9.10 -3.85
N ASN A 138 -3.18 -8.68 -3.71
CA ASN A 138 -2.83 -7.27 -3.53
C ASN A 138 -2.41 -6.69 -4.86
N VAL A 139 -2.88 -5.50 -5.16
CA VAL A 139 -2.47 -4.71 -6.32
C VAL A 139 -1.86 -3.41 -5.82
N VAL A 140 -0.65 -3.11 -6.26
CA VAL A 140 0.08 -1.91 -5.87
C VAL A 140 0.48 -1.13 -7.11
N VAL A 141 0.27 0.18 -7.11
CA VAL A 141 0.69 1.06 -8.19
C VAL A 141 2.01 1.72 -7.81
N ILE A 142 3.04 1.46 -8.59
CA ILE A 142 4.39 2.01 -8.41
C ILE A 142 4.55 3.15 -9.41
N PRO A 143 4.70 4.41 -8.97
CA PRO A 143 4.94 5.53 -9.87
C PRO A 143 6.36 5.48 -10.45
N SER A 144 6.54 6.00 -11.66
CA SER A 144 7.87 6.23 -12.21
C SER A 144 8.56 7.38 -11.47
N TYR A 145 9.84 7.21 -11.14
CA TYR A 145 10.64 8.27 -10.55
C TYR A 145 11.95 8.44 -11.32
N LYS A 146 11.97 9.41 -12.23
CA LYS A 146 13.11 9.67 -13.14
C LYS A 146 13.57 8.35 -13.81
N ASP A 147 14.88 8.22 -14.10
CA ASP A 147 15.48 6.99 -14.64
C ASP A 147 15.95 6.02 -13.55
N ARG A 148 15.44 6.18 -12.31
CA ARG A 148 15.88 5.40 -11.14
C ARG A 148 14.88 4.36 -10.69
N LEU A 149 13.60 4.62 -10.86
CA LEU A 149 12.51 3.69 -10.56
C LEU A 149 11.50 3.72 -11.70
N TYR A 150 11.31 2.59 -12.35
CA TYR A 150 10.35 2.45 -13.42
C TYR A 150 8.97 2.10 -12.86
N GLY A 151 7.96 2.80 -13.37
CA GLY A 151 6.59 2.62 -12.91
C GLY A 151 6.00 1.28 -13.35
N ALA A 152 5.16 0.72 -12.49
CA ALA A 152 4.51 -0.55 -12.72
C ALA A 152 3.18 -0.67 -11.97
N ILE A 153 2.35 -1.60 -12.42
CA ILE A 153 1.28 -2.17 -11.60
C ILE A 153 1.76 -3.56 -11.17
N SER A 154 1.88 -3.77 -9.86
CA SER A 154 2.34 -5.03 -9.28
C SER A 154 1.18 -5.80 -8.67
N PHE A 155 1.14 -7.09 -8.94
CA PHE A 155 0.13 -8.04 -8.46
C PHE A 155 0.80 -9.05 -7.54
N GLN A 156 0.36 -9.14 -6.31
CA GLN A 156 0.87 -10.07 -5.31
C GLN A 156 -0.23 -11.04 -4.91
N LEU A 157 -0.09 -12.28 -5.34
CA LEU A 157 -0.94 -13.37 -4.88
C LEU A 157 -0.64 -13.65 -3.40
N LYS A 158 -1.68 -13.98 -2.62
CA LYS A 158 -1.52 -14.38 -1.22
C LYS A 158 -2.44 -15.54 -0.85
N LEU A 159 -1.94 -16.40 0.03
CA LEU A 159 -2.62 -17.59 0.51
C LEU A 159 -2.77 -17.52 2.03
N LYS A 160 -4.03 -17.59 2.52
CA LYS A 160 -4.31 -17.56 3.95
C LYS A 160 -3.87 -18.86 4.61
N VAL A 161 -3.06 -18.72 5.67
CA VAL A 161 -2.60 -19.83 6.52
C VAL A 161 -3.62 -20.07 7.63
N PHE A 162 -4.03 -18.99 8.34
CA PHE A 162 -5.10 -19.02 9.37
C PHE A 162 -5.82 -17.69 9.46
#